data_db853973462ade17d66f188c9d6375e1
#
_entry.id   db853973462ade17d66f188c9d6375e1
#
_cell.length_a   1.000
_cell.length_b   1.000
_cell.length_c   1.000
_cell.angle_alpha   90.00
_cell.angle_beta   90.00
_cell.angle_gamma   90.00
#
_symmetry.space_group_name_H-M   'P 1'
#
loop_
_entity.id
_entity.type
_entity.pdbx_description
1 polymer ?
#
loop_
_entity_poly.entity_id
_entity_poly.type
_entity_poly.pdbx_seq_one_letter_code
_entity_poly.pdbx_strand_id
1 'polypeptide(L)'
;MAYADVQALPQTSPQNLHPGLQDVLRNPAIWRARALAQEQARRPDKSIATGFAALDAVLPDGGWPLGALTELLINTTGVGELSLLLPALHSVFAQGRGVALLAPPWLPHARAWHSAGLPLERLLLIEAVGLDLLWSAEQILRSGECGAVLLWGPAAGRALDQRALQRLQLAAGNGNALCFLYRALGAEANPSPAPLRLKLDAHDGGLRLHCIKQRGALQTRPLPLQLFPAHWQARRTHTAFRATPLTAPTQLRPHAV
;
A
#
# COMPACT_ATOMS: atom_id res chain seq x y z
N MET A 1 39.49 -22.47 9.29
CA MET A 1 38.29 -23.28 9.62
C MET A 1 37.36 -23.20 8.42
N ALA A 2 37.14 -24.34 7.79
CA ALA A 2 36.50 -24.47 6.46
C ALA A 2 35.01 -24.16 6.49
N TYR A 3 34.53 -23.36 5.55
CA TYR A 3 33.11 -23.25 5.21
C TYR A 3 32.66 -24.57 4.57
N ALA A 4 31.67 -25.19 5.18
CA ALA A 4 31.07 -26.42 4.67
C ALA A 4 30.27 -26.09 3.39
N ASP A 5 30.57 -26.87 2.36
CA ASP A 5 29.85 -26.94 1.08
C ASP A 5 28.34 -27.15 1.31
N VAL A 6 27.54 -26.20 0.87
CA VAL A 6 26.10 -26.42 0.70
C VAL A 6 25.93 -27.23 -0.57
N GLN A 7 25.80 -28.54 -0.42
CA GLN A 7 25.50 -29.47 -1.51
C GLN A 7 24.19 -29.02 -2.20
N ALA A 8 24.31 -28.68 -3.46
CA ALA A 8 23.18 -28.39 -4.35
C ALA A 8 22.25 -29.60 -4.39
N LEU A 9 20.98 -29.38 -4.06
CA LEU A 9 19.93 -30.40 -4.21
C LEU A 9 19.90 -30.88 -5.68
N PRO A 10 19.76 -32.20 -5.93
CA PRO A 10 19.79 -32.76 -7.27
C PRO A 10 18.63 -32.12 -8.10
N GLN A 11 18.98 -31.51 -9.24
CA GLN A 11 18.02 -31.05 -10.22
C GLN A 11 17.39 -32.29 -10.86
N THR A 12 16.19 -32.65 -10.39
CA THR A 12 15.42 -33.75 -10.99
C THR A 12 14.95 -33.27 -12.38
N SER A 13 15.58 -33.81 -13.43
CA SER A 13 15.15 -33.57 -14.81
C SER A 13 13.69 -34.02 -15.00
N PRO A 14 12.90 -33.35 -15.84
CA PRO A 14 11.49 -33.70 -16.07
C PRO A 14 11.25 -35.12 -16.58
N GLN A 15 12.30 -35.77 -17.03
CA GLN A 15 12.28 -37.15 -17.59
C GLN A 15 12.22 -38.27 -16.56
N ASN A 16 12.46 -37.98 -15.27
CA ASN A 16 12.50 -38.99 -14.19
C ASN A 16 11.26 -38.96 -13.27
N LEU A 17 10.19 -38.37 -13.70
CA LEU A 17 8.93 -38.33 -12.92
C LEU A 17 8.09 -39.57 -13.21
N HIS A 18 7.45 -40.12 -12.16
CA HIS A 18 6.51 -41.24 -12.28
C HIS A 18 5.48 -40.98 -13.38
N PRO A 19 5.15 -41.96 -14.25
CA PRO A 19 4.24 -41.76 -15.40
C PRO A 19 2.93 -41.06 -15.03
N GLY A 20 2.28 -41.41 -13.93
CA GLY A 20 1.06 -40.79 -13.45
C GLY A 20 1.22 -39.30 -13.10
N LEU A 21 2.40 -38.86 -12.69
CA LEU A 21 2.69 -37.45 -12.41
C LEU A 21 2.90 -36.66 -13.71
N GLN A 22 3.40 -37.29 -14.76
CA GLN A 22 3.55 -36.70 -16.09
C GLN A 22 2.19 -36.39 -16.71
N ASP A 23 1.20 -37.28 -16.56
CA ASP A 23 -0.15 -37.08 -17.07
C ASP A 23 -0.88 -35.97 -16.31
N VAL A 24 -0.71 -35.90 -15.01
CA VAL A 24 -1.21 -34.78 -14.18
C VAL A 24 -0.61 -33.45 -14.65
N LEU A 25 0.70 -33.40 -14.93
CA LEU A 25 1.40 -32.20 -15.37
C LEU A 25 1.07 -31.77 -16.83
N ARG A 26 0.44 -32.63 -17.63
CA ARG A 26 -0.07 -32.33 -18.98
C ARG A 26 -1.43 -31.60 -18.94
N ASN A 27 -2.13 -31.66 -17.82
CA ASN A 27 -3.41 -30.97 -17.69
C ASN A 27 -3.21 -29.44 -17.72
N PRO A 28 -3.80 -28.72 -18.72
CA PRO A 28 -3.64 -27.27 -18.85
C PRO A 28 -4.21 -26.49 -17.66
N ALA A 29 -5.10 -27.10 -16.87
CA ALA A 29 -5.63 -26.49 -15.64
C ALA A 29 -4.64 -26.53 -14.47
N ILE A 30 -3.53 -27.28 -14.57
CA ILE A 30 -2.51 -27.37 -13.54
C ILE A 30 -1.39 -26.37 -13.81
N TRP A 31 -1.42 -25.27 -13.06
CA TRP A 31 -0.38 -24.26 -13.12
C TRP A 31 0.85 -24.70 -12.35
N ARG A 32 1.98 -24.78 -13.01
CA ARG A 32 3.24 -25.07 -12.34
C ARG A 32 3.68 -23.81 -11.58
N ALA A 33 4.01 -23.95 -10.31
CA ALA A 33 4.50 -22.85 -9.49
C ALA A 33 5.66 -22.09 -10.16
N ARG A 34 6.51 -22.81 -10.92
CA ARG A 34 7.62 -22.23 -11.68
C ARG A 34 7.14 -21.38 -12.88
N ALA A 35 6.08 -21.79 -13.58
CA ALA A 35 5.52 -21.03 -14.69
C ALA A 35 4.84 -19.74 -14.17
N LEU A 36 4.10 -19.86 -13.07
CA LEU A 36 3.56 -18.68 -12.37
C LEU A 36 4.64 -17.73 -11.89
N ALA A 37 5.73 -18.25 -11.32
CA ALA A 37 6.86 -17.43 -10.89
C ALA A 37 7.58 -16.75 -12.08
N GLN A 38 7.71 -17.44 -13.23
CA GLN A 38 8.31 -16.88 -14.45
C GLN A 38 7.39 -15.85 -15.13
N GLU A 39 6.09 -16.05 -15.11
CA GLU A 39 5.11 -15.08 -15.63
C GLU A 39 5.02 -13.85 -14.76
N GLN A 40 5.12 -14.03 -13.45
CA GLN A 40 5.28 -12.93 -12.49
C GLN A 40 6.63 -12.21 -12.64
N ALA A 41 7.71 -12.92 -13.04
CA ALA A 41 9.02 -12.33 -13.32
C ALA A 41 9.05 -11.51 -14.63
N ARG A 42 8.12 -11.74 -15.56
CA ARG A 42 8.00 -11.02 -16.82
C ARG A 42 7.17 -9.75 -16.75
N ARG A 43 6.50 -9.46 -15.61
CA ARG A 43 5.78 -8.19 -15.43
C ARG A 43 6.81 -7.09 -15.20
N PRO A 44 6.91 -6.09 -16.10
CA PRO A 44 7.70 -4.90 -15.81
C PRO A 44 7.12 -4.24 -14.56
N ASP A 45 7.98 -3.68 -13.74
CA ASP A 45 7.67 -2.90 -12.52
C ASP A 45 6.62 -3.53 -11.59
N LYS A 46 7.09 -4.45 -10.74
CA LYS A 46 6.24 -5.04 -9.69
C LYS A 46 6.11 -4.13 -8.46
N SER A 47 6.94 -3.13 -8.35
CA SER A 47 7.00 -2.24 -7.21
C SER A 47 7.44 -0.83 -7.61
N ILE A 48 7.14 0.14 -6.77
CA ILE A 48 7.71 1.49 -6.79
C ILE A 48 8.57 1.64 -5.54
N ALA A 49 9.82 2.10 -5.72
CA ALA A 49 10.73 2.35 -4.60
C ALA A 49 10.07 3.22 -3.53
N THR A 50 10.26 2.87 -2.27
CA THR A 50 9.67 3.63 -1.17
C THR A 50 10.35 4.97 -0.97
N GLY A 51 11.58 5.12 -1.46
CA GLY A 51 12.47 6.26 -1.21
C GLY A 51 13.26 6.14 0.10
N PHE A 52 13.08 5.04 0.82
CA PHE A 52 13.82 4.71 2.03
C PHE A 52 14.58 3.40 1.82
N ALA A 53 15.88 3.48 1.61
CA ALA A 53 16.71 2.32 1.28
C ALA A 53 16.57 1.18 2.32
N ALA A 54 16.43 1.52 3.60
CA ALA A 54 16.23 0.54 4.66
C ALA A 54 14.89 -0.20 4.54
N LEU A 55 13.85 0.46 4.04
CA LEU A 55 12.53 -0.15 3.79
C LEU A 55 12.55 -0.97 2.50
N ASP A 56 13.15 -0.43 1.44
CA ASP A 56 13.30 -1.13 0.16
C ASP A 56 14.06 -2.46 0.33
N ALA A 57 15.09 -2.48 1.18
CA ALA A 57 15.89 -3.69 1.46
C ALA A 57 15.08 -4.83 2.13
N VAL A 58 14.00 -4.52 2.83
CA VAL A 58 13.19 -5.52 3.57
C VAL A 58 11.86 -5.84 2.90
N LEU A 59 11.38 -4.98 1.99
CA LEU A 59 10.16 -5.23 1.25
C LEU A 59 10.41 -6.22 0.09
N PRO A 60 9.45 -7.11 -0.19
CA PRO A 60 9.47 -7.92 -1.40
C PRO A 60 9.55 -7.01 -2.64
N ASP A 61 10.32 -7.41 -3.62
CA ASP A 61 10.50 -6.67 -4.87
C ASP A 61 11.10 -5.24 -4.70
N GLY A 62 11.67 -4.90 -3.53
CA GLY A 62 12.43 -3.68 -3.29
C GLY A 62 11.59 -2.39 -3.26
N GLY A 63 10.30 -2.45 -2.89
CA GLY A 63 9.45 -1.26 -2.85
C GLY A 63 7.99 -1.55 -2.56
N TRP A 64 7.15 -0.52 -2.69
CA TRP A 64 5.69 -0.66 -2.56
C TRP A 64 5.13 -1.50 -3.69
N PRO A 65 4.34 -2.56 -3.41
CA PRO A 65 3.82 -3.46 -4.43
C PRO A 65 2.81 -2.74 -5.34
N LEU A 66 3.05 -2.74 -6.64
CA LEU A 66 2.11 -2.29 -7.66
C LEU A 66 1.03 -3.34 -7.91
N GLY A 67 -0.18 -2.88 -8.22
CA GLY A 67 -1.30 -3.76 -8.49
C GLY A 67 -1.73 -4.57 -7.27
N ALA A 68 -1.47 -4.07 -6.06
CA ALA A 68 -1.78 -4.78 -4.83
C ALA A 68 -2.22 -3.84 -3.72
N LEU A 69 -3.07 -4.36 -2.84
CA LEU A 69 -3.51 -3.68 -1.64
C LEU A 69 -2.41 -3.72 -0.58
N THR A 70 -2.01 -2.56 -0.08
CA THR A 70 -1.16 -2.40 1.10
C THR A 70 -1.98 -1.84 2.25
N GLU A 71 -2.06 -2.55 3.36
CA GLU A 71 -2.70 -2.04 4.57
C GLU A 71 -1.67 -1.37 5.48
N LEU A 72 -1.99 -0.14 5.89
CA LEU A 72 -1.23 0.65 6.86
C LEU A 72 -2.07 0.79 8.13
N LEU A 73 -1.68 0.11 9.20
CA LEU A 73 -2.37 0.14 10.47
C LEU A 73 -1.78 1.24 11.34
N ILE A 74 -2.62 2.19 11.73
CA ILE A 74 -2.24 3.36 12.52
C ILE A 74 -3.13 3.49 13.75
N ASN A 75 -2.55 3.94 14.87
CA ASN A 75 -3.32 4.25 16.07
C ASN A 75 -3.99 5.62 15.96
N THR A 76 -3.24 6.60 15.46
CA THR A 76 -3.68 7.98 15.26
C THR A 76 -3.19 8.48 13.91
N THR A 77 -3.93 9.40 13.30
CA THR A 77 -3.51 10.12 12.09
C THR A 77 -2.51 11.21 12.41
N GLY A 78 -1.70 11.60 11.42
CA GLY A 78 -0.70 12.67 11.59
C GLY A 78 0.62 12.19 12.20
N VAL A 79 0.85 10.89 12.27
CA VAL A 79 2.14 10.31 12.73
C VAL A 79 3.25 10.41 11.68
N GLY A 80 2.93 10.82 10.46
CA GLY A 80 3.88 10.88 9.32
C GLY A 80 3.56 9.87 8.22
N GLU A 81 2.39 9.26 8.29
CA GLU A 81 1.91 8.23 7.34
C GLU A 81 1.87 8.71 5.89
N LEU A 82 1.55 10.00 5.65
CA LEU A 82 1.63 10.60 4.32
C LEU A 82 3.07 10.87 3.90
N SER A 83 3.90 11.33 4.83
CA SER A 83 5.33 11.59 4.56
C SER A 83 6.08 10.34 4.16
N LEU A 84 5.68 9.18 4.68
CA LEU A 84 6.20 7.86 4.29
C LEU A 84 5.95 7.58 2.81
N LEU A 85 4.84 8.04 2.25
CA LEU A 85 4.45 7.76 0.87
C LEU A 85 4.94 8.82 -0.13
N LEU A 86 5.35 10.01 0.31
CA LEU A 86 5.73 11.12 -0.57
C LEU A 86 6.70 10.72 -1.68
N PRO A 87 7.81 9.98 -1.46
CA PRO A 87 8.71 9.64 -2.54
C PRO A 87 8.06 8.76 -3.62
N ALA A 88 7.21 7.82 -3.20
CA ALA A 88 6.47 6.98 -4.14
C ALA A 88 5.41 7.76 -4.92
N LEU A 89 4.72 8.72 -4.26
CA LEU A 89 3.77 9.62 -4.93
C LEU A 89 4.47 10.52 -5.96
N HIS A 90 5.68 11.02 -5.67
CA HIS A 90 6.48 11.72 -6.66
C HIS A 90 6.76 10.86 -7.90
N SER A 91 7.11 9.60 -7.71
CA SER A 91 7.33 8.66 -8.81
C SER A 91 6.06 8.44 -9.63
N VAL A 92 4.90 8.36 -9.01
CA VAL A 92 3.59 8.26 -9.68
C VAL A 92 3.32 9.50 -10.53
N PHE A 93 3.51 10.68 -9.99
CA PHE A 93 3.31 11.93 -10.72
C PHE A 93 4.31 12.10 -11.87
N ALA A 94 5.56 11.65 -11.70
CA ALA A 94 6.57 11.67 -12.75
C ALA A 94 6.19 10.78 -13.95
N GLN A 95 5.41 9.71 -13.70
CA GLN A 95 4.83 8.85 -14.74
C GLN A 95 3.59 9.48 -15.42
N GLY A 96 3.22 10.70 -15.07
CA GLY A 96 2.05 11.39 -15.62
C GLY A 96 0.70 10.96 -15.04
N ARG A 97 0.69 10.08 -14.03
CA ARG A 97 -0.55 9.54 -13.42
C ARG A 97 -1.00 10.39 -12.25
N GLY A 98 -2.31 10.36 -11.96
CA GLY A 98 -2.90 11.04 -10.83
C GLY A 98 -2.78 10.28 -9.51
N VAL A 99 -3.12 10.96 -8.42
CA VAL A 99 -3.24 10.38 -7.07
C VAL A 99 -4.63 10.70 -6.53
N ALA A 100 -5.33 9.69 -6.02
CA ALA A 100 -6.63 9.87 -5.39
C ALA A 100 -6.55 9.68 -3.88
N LEU A 101 -7.14 10.61 -3.14
CA LEU A 101 -7.34 10.56 -1.69
C LEU A 101 -8.82 10.37 -1.40
N LEU A 102 -9.18 9.27 -0.76
CA LEU A 102 -10.56 8.90 -0.47
C LEU A 102 -10.83 8.94 1.02
N ALA A 103 -11.79 9.75 1.41
CA ALA A 103 -12.22 9.97 2.79
C ALA A 103 -11.04 10.27 3.75
N PRO A 104 -10.13 11.19 3.42
CA PRO A 104 -9.08 11.58 4.35
C PRO A 104 -9.72 12.17 5.62
N PRO A 105 -9.19 11.86 6.82
CA PRO A 105 -9.78 12.33 8.08
C PRO A 105 -9.64 13.85 8.28
N TRP A 106 -8.75 14.47 7.52
CA TRP A 106 -8.49 15.90 7.51
C TRP A 106 -8.31 16.38 6.09
N LEU A 107 -8.80 17.58 5.79
CA LEU A 107 -8.57 18.20 4.48
C LEU A 107 -7.06 18.39 4.27
N PRO A 108 -6.48 17.84 3.19
CA PRO A 108 -5.07 18.01 2.91
C PRO A 108 -4.72 19.50 2.73
N HIS A 109 -3.68 19.96 3.42
CA HIS A 109 -3.26 21.34 3.34
C HIS A 109 -2.54 21.60 2.01
N ALA A 110 -3.21 22.25 1.05
CA ALA A 110 -2.73 22.45 -0.32
C ALA A 110 -1.32 23.07 -0.37
N ARG A 111 -1.03 24.07 0.48
CA ARG A 111 0.32 24.68 0.55
C ARG A 111 1.39 23.68 0.98
N ALA A 112 1.08 22.78 1.93
CA ALA A 112 2.03 21.75 2.36
C ALA A 112 2.34 20.76 1.23
N TRP A 113 1.34 20.35 0.48
CA TRP A 113 1.49 19.47 -0.67
C TRP A 113 2.27 20.15 -1.81
N HIS A 114 1.93 21.40 -2.12
CA HIS A 114 2.67 22.19 -3.09
C HIS A 114 4.14 22.37 -2.67
N SER A 115 4.40 22.67 -1.39
CA SER A 115 5.77 22.80 -0.85
C SER A 115 6.52 21.46 -0.85
N ALA A 116 5.81 20.34 -0.81
CA ALA A 116 6.37 19.01 -1.01
C ALA A 116 6.60 18.67 -2.50
N GLY A 117 6.31 19.59 -3.43
CA GLY A 117 6.54 19.42 -4.86
C GLY A 117 5.50 18.55 -5.56
N LEU A 118 4.31 18.37 -4.97
CA LEU A 118 3.24 17.56 -5.57
C LEU A 118 2.32 18.44 -6.43
N PRO A 119 2.01 18.03 -7.68
CA PRO A 119 1.13 18.75 -8.59
C PRO A 119 -0.33 18.60 -8.13
N LEU A 120 -0.90 19.68 -7.58
CA LEU A 120 -2.26 19.68 -7.01
C LEU A 120 -3.34 19.42 -8.08
N GLU A 121 -3.08 19.80 -9.31
CA GLU A 121 -3.98 19.60 -10.46
C GLU A 121 -4.19 18.12 -10.84
N ARG A 122 -3.33 17.23 -10.32
CA ARG A 122 -3.42 15.79 -10.50
C ARG A 122 -3.83 15.04 -9.23
N LEU A 123 -4.22 15.78 -8.22
CA LEU A 123 -4.70 15.25 -6.96
C LEU A 123 -6.24 15.25 -6.95
N LEU A 124 -6.81 14.06 -6.85
CA LEU A 124 -8.25 13.88 -6.74
C LEU A 124 -8.62 13.68 -5.27
N LEU A 125 -9.47 14.54 -4.73
CA LEU A 125 -10.01 14.43 -3.38
C LEU A 125 -11.45 13.95 -3.45
N ILE A 126 -11.78 12.86 -2.77
CA ILE A 126 -13.12 12.26 -2.78
C ILE A 126 -13.62 12.13 -1.34
N GLU A 127 -14.68 12.84 -1.06
CA GLU A 127 -15.44 12.76 0.19
C GLU A 127 -16.62 11.82 -0.04
N ALA A 128 -16.47 10.57 0.33
CA ALA A 128 -17.50 9.56 0.25
C ALA A 128 -17.52 8.73 1.53
N VAL A 129 -18.64 8.08 1.82
CA VAL A 129 -18.81 7.24 3.01
C VAL A 129 -19.46 5.90 2.67
N GLY A 130 -19.21 4.89 3.48
CA GLY A 130 -19.88 3.60 3.36
C GLY A 130 -19.61 2.87 2.04
N LEU A 131 -20.67 2.46 1.35
CA LEU A 131 -20.57 1.72 0.09
C LEU A 131 -20.04 2.58 -1.06
N ASP A 132 -20.38 3.86 -1.09
CA ASP A 132 -19.94 4.79 -2.15
C ASP A 132 -18.43 4.99 -2.09
N LEU A 133 -17.84 4.97 -0.91
CA LEU A 133 -16.38 5.04 -0.72
C LEU A 133 -15.67 3.87 -1.39
N LEU A 134 -16.14 2.65 -1.14
CA LEU A 134 -15.57 1.44 -1.73
C LEU A 134 -15.79 1.39 -3.25
N TRP A 135 -16.99 1.73 -3.67
CA TRP A 135 -17.31 1.79 -5.09
C TRP A 135 -16.42 2.81 -5.83
N SER A 136 -16.27 4.02 -5.28
CA SER A 136 -15.39 5.04 -5.85
C SER A 136 -13.93 4.57 -5.94
N ALA A 137 -13.41 3.94 -4.87
CA ALA A 137 -12.07 3.38 -4.87
C ALA A 137 -11.87 2.33 -5.97
N GLU A 138 -12.85 1.44 -6.15
CA GLU A 138 -12.80 0.41 -7.20
C GLU A 138 -12.84 1.01 -8.60
N GLN A 139 -13.72 2.00 -8.86
CA GLN A 139 -13.80 2.65 -10.16
C GLN A 139 -12.49 3.36 -10.51
N ILE A 140 -11.91 4.11 -9.57
CA ILE A 140 -10.65 4.81 -9.77
C ILE A 140 -9.50 3.83 -10.03
N LEU A 141 -9.41 2.76 -9.25
CA LEU A 141 -8.40 1.72 -9.46
C LEU A 141 -8.54 1.06 -10.84
N ARG A 142 -9.77 0.78 -11.28
CA ARG A 142 -10.04 0.14 -12.58
C ARG A 142 -9.82 1.06 -13.78
N SER A 143 -10.01 2.38 -13.61
CA SER A 143 -9.80 3.32 -14.71
C SER A 143 -8.36 3.38 -15.19
N GLY A 144 -7.39 3.09 -14.30
CA GLY A 144 -5.96 3.18 -14.60
C GLY A 144 -5.41 4.61 -14.65
N GLU A 145 -6.25 5.64 -14.52
CA GLU A 145 -5.84 7.06 -14.57
C GLU A 145 -5.02 7.45 -13.34
N CYS A 146 -5.36 6.90 -12.17
CA CYS A 146 -4.60 7.12 -10.96
C CYS A 146 -3.52 6.04 -10.77
N GLY A 147 -2.29 6.47 -10.53
CA GLY A 147 -1.17 5.59 -10.19
C GLY A 147 -1.10 5.25 -8.72
N ALA A 148 -1.79 6.03 -7.87
CA ALA A 148 -1.94 5.73 -6.45
C ALA A 148 -3.33 6.10 -5.94
N VAL A 149 -3.83 5.27 -5.05
CA VAL A 149 -5.09 5.47 -4.31
C VAL A 149 -4.78 5.33 -2.83
N LEU A 150 -5.06 6.37 -2.06
CA LEU A 150 -4.95 6.40 -0.62
C LEU A 150 -6.37 6.43 -0.04
N LEU A 151 -6.75 5.38 0.64
CA LEU A 151 -8.10 5.19 1.18
C LEU A 151 -8.04 5.14 2.71
N TRP A 152 -8.77 6.01 3.38
CA TRP A 152 -8.97 5.92 4.82
C TRP A 152 -10.21 5.08 5.10
N GLY A 153 -10.00 3.93 5.73
CA GLY A 153 -11.08 3.05 6.16
C GLY A 153 -11.97 3.73 7.20
N PRO A 154 -13.21 3.25 7.37
CA PRO A 154 -14.12 3.83 8.34
C PRO A 154 -13.51 3.78 9.75
N ALA A 155 -13.81 4.82 10.53
CA ALA A 155 -13.44 4.89 11.94
C ALA A 155 -13.97 3.68 12.72
N ALA A 156 -13.41 3.44 13.91
CA ALA A 156 -13.74 2.30 14.77
C ALA A 156 -15.23 2.00 14.85
N GLY A 157 -15.61 0.74 14.60
CA GLY A 157 -17.00 0.25 14.68
C GLY A 157 -17.62 -0.25 13.36
N ARG A 158 -17.10 0.15 12.18
CA ARG A 158 -17.49 -0.40 10.87
C ARG A 158 -16.28 -1.02 10.20
N ALA A 159 -15.96 -2.25 10.52
CA ALA A 159 -14.89 -2.96 9.85
C ALA A 159 -15.24 -3.17 8.37
N LEU A 160 -14.30 -2.91 7.48
CA LEU A 160 -14.38 -3.39 6.10
C LEU A 160 -14.38 -4.92 6.14
N ASP A 161 -15.37 -5.52 5.52
CA ASP A 161 -15.47 -6.97 5.45
C ASP A 161 -14.39 -7.53 4.48
N GLN A 162 -14.19 -8.83 4.56
CA GLN A 162 -13.19 -9.50 3.72
C GLN A 162 -13.53 -9.41 2.23
N ARG A 163 -14.82 -9.37 1.86
CA ARG A 163 -15.25 -9.24 0.45
C ARG A 163 -14.88 -7.88 -0.11
N ALA A 164 -15.08 -6.80 0.65
CA ALA A 164 -14.68 -5.46 0.26
C ALA A 164 -13.17 -5.37 0.04
N LEU A 165 -12.37 -5.94 0.96
CA LEU A 165 -10.91 -5.99 0.82
C LEU A 165 -10.47 -6.79 -0.41
N GLN A 166 -11.13 -7.91 -0.71
CA GLN A 166 -10.85 -8.71 -1.92
C GLN A 166 -11.17 -7.92 -3.20
N ARG A 167 -12.28 -7.19 -3.23
CA ARG A 167 -12.65 -6.35 -4.38
C ARG A 167 -11.61 -5.25 -4.62
N LEU A 168 -11.15 -4.57 -3.56
CA LEU A 168 -10.07 -3.58 -3.65
C LEU A 168 -8.76 -4.19 -4.16
N GLN A 169 -8.39 -5.37 -3.64
CA GLN A 169 -7.19 -6.08 -4.10
C GLN A 169 -7.27 -6.44 -5.59
N LEU A 170 -8.42 -6.92 -6.07
CA LEU A 170 -8.63 -7.23 -7.49
C LEU A 170 -8.61 -5.97 -8.36
N ALA A 171 -9.25 -4.89 -7.90
CA ALA A 171 -9.27 -3.62 -8.62
C ALA A 171 -7.87 -3.01 -8.73
N ALA A 172 -7.07 -3.06 -7.66
CA ALA A 172 -5.68 -2.61 -7.68
C ALA A 172 -4.86 -3.40 -8.71
N GLY A 173 -5.04 -4.72 -8.78
CA GLY A 173 -4.38 -5.59 -9.75
C GLY A 173 -4.67 -5.21 -11.20
N ASN A 174 -5.91 -4.84 -11.50
CA ASN A 174 -6.33 -4.46 -12.84
C ASN A 174 -5.77 -3.10 -13.27
N GLY A 175 -5.70 -2.14 -12.34
CA GLY A 175 -5.24 -0.77 -12.64
C GLY A 175 -3.72 -0.58 -12.56
N ASN A 176 -2.98 -1.60 -12.14
CA ASN A 176 -1.52 -1.49 -11.88
C ASN A 176 -1.18 -0.22 -11.09
N ALA A 177 -1.91 0.00 -9.99
CA ALA A 177 -1.80 1.17 -9.13
C ALA A 177 -1.29 0.78 -7.74
N LEU A 178 -0.65 1.72 -7.05
CA LEU A 178 -0.45 1.64 -5.60
C LEU A 178 -1.80 1.80 -4.92
N CYS A 179 -2.17 0.88 -4.05
CA CYS A 179 -3.41 0.98 -3.28
C CYS A 179 -3.09 0.89 -1.79
N PHE A 180 -3.19 2.02 -1.09
CA PHE A 180 -2.96 2.11 0.34
C PHE A 180 -4.28 2.24 1.08
N LEU A 181 -4.49 1.37 2.06
CA LEU A 181 -5.64 1.41 2.95
C LEU A 181 -5.19 1.66 4.39
N TYR A 182 -5.52 2.82 4.91
CA TYR A 182 -5.31 3.13 6.32
C TYR A 182 -6.42 2.52 7.17
N ARG A 183 -6.04 1.83 8.23
CA ARG A 183 -6.96 1.17 9.17
C ARG A 183 -6.52 1.40 10.62
N ALA A 184 -7.48 1.35 11.53
CA ALA A 184 -7.18 1.33 12.96
C ALA A 184 -6.42 0.07 13.36
N LEU A 185 -5.59 0.14 14.41
CA LEU A 185 -4.80 -0.99 14.93
C LEU A 185 -5.65 -2.23 15.25
N GLY A 186 -6.90 -2.05 15.71
CA GLY A 186 -7.81 -3.18 15.97
C GLY A 186 -8.05 -4.09 14.76
N ALA A 187 -7.73 -3.62 13.55
CA ALA A 187 -7.81 -4.44 12.34
C ALA A 187 -6.64 -5.44 12.21
N GLU A 188 -5.63 -5.39 13.06
CA GLU A 188 -4.47 -6.29 13.03
C GLU A 188 -4.90 -7.75 13.15
N ALA A 189 -5.82 -8.04 14.05
CA ALA A 189 -6.34 -9.39 14.29
C ALA A 189 -7.27 -9.91 13.19
N ASN A 190 -7.76 -9.03 12.29
CA ASN A 190 -8.70 -9.41 11.25
C ASN A 190 -7.96 -10.02 10.04
N PRO A 191 -8.49 -11.10 9.43
CA PRO A 191 -7.96 -11.63 8.19
C PRO A 191 -8.02 -10.58 7.07
N SER A 192 -7.02 -10.56 6.20
CA SER A 192 -6.94 -9.65 5.07
C SER A 192 -6.29 -10.30 3.85
N PRO A 193 -6.81 -10.05 2.63
CA PRO A 193 -6.20 -10.49 1.37
C PRO A 193 -4.96 -9.67 1.01
N ALA A 194 -4.72 -8.51 1.65
CA ALA A 194 -3.59 -7.65 1.36
C ALA A 194 -2.26 -8.43 1.44
N PRO A 195 -1.41 -8.40 0.40
CA PRO A 195 -0.12 -9.06 0.42
C PRO A 195 0.92 -8.36 1.30
N LEU A 196 0.71 -7.08 1.61
CA LEU A 196 1.55 -6.30 2.51
C LEU A 196 0.70 -5.62 3.58
N ARG A 197 1.09 -5.81 4.86
CA ARG A 197 0.45 -5.16 6.01
C ARG A 197 1.52 -4.64 6.95
N LEU A 198 1.51 -3.35 7.20
CA LEU A 198 2.46 -2.67 8.08
C LEU A 198 1.72 -1.95 9.19
N LYS A 199 2.23 -2.05 10.40
CA LYS A 199 1.84 -1.19 11.50
C LYS A 199 2.82 -0.03 11.59
N LEU A 200 2.30 1.17 11.77
CA LEU A 200 3.07 2.40 11.86
C LEU A 200 2.90 3.01 13.25
N ASP A 201 4.00 3.16 13.96
CA ASP A 201 4.05 3.85 15.25
C ASP A 201 4.94 5.10 15.11
N ALA A 202 4.54 6.21 15.75
CA ALA A 202 5.39 7.40 15.83
C ALA A 202 6.67 7.09 16.62
N HIS A 203 7.83 7.55 16.14
CA HIS A 203 9.11 7.31 16.77
C HIS A 203 10.09 8.44 16.45
N ASP A 204 10.67 9.03 17.46
CA ASP A 204 11.80 10.01 17.44
C ASP A 204 12.01 10.77 16.11
N GLY A 205 11.02 11.58 15.71
CA GLY A 205 11.07 12.38 14.48
C GLY A 205 10.81 11.62 13.18
N GLY A 206 10.36 10.37 13.28
CA GLY A 206 10.02 9.52 12.16
C GLY A 206 8.96 8.49 12.51
N LEU A 207 9.05 7.33 11.88
CA LEU A 207 8.16 6.20 12.10
C LEU A 207 8.96 4.96 12.52
N ARG A 208 8.31 4.09 13.29
CA ARG A 208 8.71 2.70 13.49
C ARG A 208 7.71 1.82 12.77
N LEU A 209 8.18 1.02 11.82
CA LEU A 209 7.37 0.11 11.04
C LEU A 209 7.49 -1.30 11.58
N HIS A 210 6.36 -1.97 11.74
CA HIS A 210 6.29 -3.41 12.05
C HIS A 210 5.63 -4.11 10.88
N CYS A 211 6.31 -5.08 10.29
CA CYS A 211 5.74 -5.89 9.23
C CYS A 211 4.85 -6.98 9.86
N ILE A 212 3.53 -6.87 9.65
CA ILE A 212 2.55 -7.86 10.13
C ILE A 212 2.41 -8.99 9.12
N LYS A 213 2.45 -8.66 7.82
CA LYS A 213 2.32 -9.60 6.73
C LYS A 213 3.06 -9.10 5.50
N GLN A 214 3.79 -9.97 4.84
CA GLN A 214 4.35 -9.75 3.50
C GLN A 214 4.51 -11.07 2.74
N ARG A 215 4.77 -11.00 1.45
CA ARG A 215 5.17 -12.16 0.66
C ARG A 215 6.62 -12.53 1.00
N GLY A 216 6.92 -13.82 1.06
CA GLY A 216 8.28 -14.30 1.37
C GLY A 216 8.63 -14.26 2.86
N ALA A 217 9.89 -14.00 3.18
CA ALA A 217 10.36 -13.95 4.56
C ALA A 217 9.80 -12.75 5.30
N LEU A 218 9.19 -12.99 6.46
CA LEU A 218 8.64 -11.91 7.28
C LEU A 218 9.76 -11.19 8.03
N GLN A 219 9.82 -9.86 7.89
CA GLN A 219 10.67 -9.02 8.72
C GLN A 219 10.04 -8.87 10.11
N THR A 220 10.63 -9.54 11.09
CA THR A 220 10.10 -9.56 12.47
C THR A 220 10.62 -8.40 13.32
N ARG A 221 11.78 -7.81 12.96
CA ARG A 221 12.35 -6.68 13.70
C ARG A 221 11.69 -5.38 13.27
N PRO A 222 11.25 -4.52 14.22
CA PRO A 222 10.77 -3.20 13.90
C PRO A 222 11.82 -2.37 13.16
N LEU A 223 11.40 -1.68 12.11
CA LEU A 223 12.26 -0.83 11.28
C LEU A 223 12.04 0.64 11.64
N PRO A 224 13.00 1.32 12.26
CA PRO A 224 12.92 2.76 12.45
C PRO A 224 13.25 3.48 11.12
N LEU A 225 12.41 4.45 10.75
CA LEU A 225 12.62 5.31 9.57
C LEU A 225 12.61 6.77 9.98
N GLN A 226 13.61 7.51 9.53
CA GLN A 226 13.65 8.97 9.59
C GLN A 226 12.91 9.53 8.39
N LEU A 227 11.77 10.17 8.59
CA LEU A 227 10.93 10.71 7.49
C LEU A 227 11.40 12.07 7.01
N PHE A 228 12.09 12.82 7.87
CA PHE A 228 12.50 14.18 7.59
C PHE A 228 14.00 14.35 7.83
N PRO A 229 14.69 15.13 7.01
CA PRO A 229 16.06 15.52 7.29
C PRO A 229 16.17 16.20 8.67
N ALA A 230 17.29 16.05 9.35
CA ALA A 230 17.50 16.54 10.72
C ALA A 230 17.17 18.04 10.91
N HIS A 231 17.41 18.86 9.86
CA HIS A 231 17.09 20.30 9.91
C HIS A 231 15.58 20.61 9.89
N TRP A 232 14.73 19.68 9.45
CA TRP A 232 13.26 19.81 9.52
C TRP A 232 12.73 19.45 10.90
N GLN A 233 13.42 18.57 11.62
CA GLN A 233 13.05 18.15 12.98
C GLN A 233 13.14 19.30 13.98
N ALA A 234 14.14 20.16 13.84
CA ALA A 234 14.35 21.33 14.69
C ALA A 234 13.19 22.35 14.62
N ARG A 235 12.42 22.39 13.52
CA ARG A 235 11.28 23.32 13.35
C ARG A 235 9.96 22.80 13.92
N ARG A 236 9.84 21.51 14.24
CA ARG A 236 8.58 20.90 14.74
C ARG A 236 8.36 21.06 16.24
N THR A 237 9.38 21.43 17.01
CA THR A 237 9.27 21.56 18.47
C THR A 237 8.46 22.78 18.92
N HIS A 238 8.03 23.67 18.01
CA HIS A 238 7.39 24.94 18.38
C HIS A 238 5.95 25.14 17.88
N THR A 239 5.33 24.18 17.18
CA THR A 239 3.94 24.41 16.76
C THR A 239 3.11 23.13 16.88
N ALA A 240 2.48 22.95 18.03
CA ALA A 240 1.35 22.03 18.15
C ALA A 240 0.23 22.55 17.26
N PHE A 241 0.11 22.00 16.05
CA PHE A 241 -0.96 22.33 15.13
C PHE A 241 -2.27 21.76 15.68
N ARG A 242 -3.15 22.61 16.16
CA ARG A 242 -4.51 22.22 16.56
C ARG A 242 -5.30 22.02 15.25
N ALA A 243 -5.41 20.77 14.81
CA ALA A 243 -6.23 20.43 13.65
C ALA A 243 -7.72 20.65 13.99
N THR A 244 -8.45 21.33 13.11
CA THR A 244 -9.90 21.45 13.22
C THR A 244 -10.54 20.26 12.48
N PRO A 245 -11.39 19.46 13.12
CA PRO A 245 -12.08 18.38 12.43
C PRO A 245 -13.03 18.94 11.36
N LEU A 246 -13.12 18.26 10.23
CA LEU A 246 -14.15 18.52 9.23
C LEU A 246 -15.52 18.28 9.87
N THR A 247 -16.30 19.34 10.05
CA THR A 247 -17.74 19.20 10.30
C THR A 247 -18.38 18.61 9.06
N ALA A 248 -19.26 17.62 9.26
CA ALA A 248 -20.00 17.00 8.17
C ALA A 248 -20.64 18.06 7.27
N PRO A 249 -20.60 17.89 5.93
CA PRO A 249 -21.17 18.87 5.02
C PRO A 249 -22.64 19.05 5.35
N THR A 250 -23.03 20.31 5.52
CA THR A 250 -24.44 20.72 5.63
C THR A 250 -25.14 20.23 4.36
N GLN A 251 -26.13 19.34 4.54
CA GLN A 251 -26.95 18.86 3.41
C GLN A 251 -27.46 20.05 2.62
N LEU A 252 -27.01 20.16 1.38
CA LEU A 252 -27.63 21.06 0.41
C LEU A 252 -29.09 20.66 0.26
N ARG A 253 -29.99 21.50 0.73
CA ARG A 253 -31.45 21.35 0.49
C ARG A 253 -31.67 21.32 -1.01
N PRO A 254 -32.42 20.35 -1.55
CA PRO A 254 -32.84 20.41 -2.94
C PRO A 254 -33.70 21.67 -3.12
N HIS A 255 -33.33 22.52 -4.05
CA HIS A 255 -34.21 23.61 -4.52
C HIS A 255 -35.42 22.94 -5.16
N ALA A 256 -36.58 23.14 -4.55
CA ALA A 256 -37.86 22.83 -5.17
C ALA A 256 -38.04 23.78 -6.37
N VAL A 257 -38.30 23.17 -7.53
CA VAL A 257 -38.87 23.83 -8.73
C VAL A 257 -40.36 23.63 -8.67
#